data_e79adde56862912495bcedcde891d903
#
_entry.id   e79adde56862912495bcedcde891d903
#
_cell.length_a   1.000
_cell.length_b   1.000
_cell.length_c   1.000
_cell.angle_alpha   90.00
_cell.angle_beta   90.00
_cell.angle_gamma   90.00
#
_symmetry.space_group_name_H-M   'P 1'
#
loop_
_entity.id
_entity.type
_entity.pdbx_description
1 polymer ?
#
loop_
_entity_poly.entity_id
_entity_poly.type
_entity_poly.pdbx_seq_one_letter_code
_entity_poly.pdbx_strand_id
1 'polypeptide(L)'
;RVLWHGAAPITQGSKQQAIGRFGPVLTEYWGATEGGVYALLTTEEWLAHRGSVGRPLGHARVQVDADGEIIVDGPCFLGYLGDAQSPAGSYRTGDLGAIDGDGFVSINGRKRNVFITAFGRNVSPEWVESELTQHPLIAQAVVQGEARAWNCAVIVPRRADASATQLQAAIDEVNRGLPDYARVTRHVRATEPFTPANQMLTSNGRVRREAVLARHAADIESLYATTQ
;
A
#
# COMPACT_ATOMS: atom_id res chain seq x y z
N ARG A 1 23.45 13.62 -9.77
CA ARG A 1 22.21 13.17 -10.42
C ARG A 1 21.22 12.80 -9.32
N VAL A 2 19.94 13.08 -9.50
CA VAL A 2 18.89 12.75 -8.55
C VAL A 2 17.81 11.96 -9.29
N LEU A 3 17.34 10.87 -8.70
CA LEU A 3 16.20 10.08 -9.15
C LEU A 3 15.04 10.32 -8.21
N TRP A 4 13.98 10.97 -8.69
CA TRP A 4 12.77 11.24 -7.90
C TRP A 4 11.80 10.07 -7.97
N HIS A 5 11.25 9.71 -6.82
CA HIS A 5 10.16 8.74 -6.67
C HIS A 5 9.06 9.33 -5.81
N GLY A 6 7.79 9.06 -6.15
CA GLY A 6 6.64 9.50 -5.35
C GLY A 6 5.32 9.09 -5.98
N ALA A 7 4.23 9.58 -5.44
CA ALA A 7 2.84 9.35 -5.87
C ALA A 7 2.32 7.90 -5.74
N ALA A 8 3.21 6.90 -5.53
CA ALA A 8 2.83 5.51 -5.30
C ALA A 8 3.83 4.84 -4.33
N PRO A 9 3.39 3.84 -3.56
CA PRO A 9 4.30 3.06 -2.71
C PRO A 9 5.39 2.37 -3.54
N ILE A 10 6.60 2.30 -2.98
CA ILE A 10 7.70 1.48 -3.50
C ILE A 10 8.05 0.43 -2.44
N THR A 11 8.25 -0.83 -2.86
CA THR A 11 8.68 -1.85 -1.91
C THR A 11 10.11 -1.59 -1.46
N GLN A 12 10.44 -1.97 -0.21
CA GLN A 12 11.78 -1.82 0.32
C GLN A 12 12.83 -2.56 -0.52
N GLY A 13 12.48 -3.75 -1.04
CA GLY A 13 13.34 -4.53 -1.94
C GLY A 13 13.64 -3.81 -3.25
N SER A 14 12.62 -3.23 -3.91
CA SER A 14 12.81 -2.45 -5.14
C SER A 14 13.66 -1.22 -4.91
N LYS A 15 13.47 -0.53 -3.78
CA LYS A 15 14.24 0.66 -3.41
C LYS A 15 15.71 0.29 -3.15
N GLN A 16 15.95 -0.81 -2.41
CA GLN A 16 17.31 -1.33 -2.18
C GLN A 16 18.01 -1.71 -3.48
N GLN A 17 17.31 -2.35 -4.43
CA GLN A 17 17.86 -2.69 -5.75
C GLN A 17 18.20 -1.44 -6.57
N ALA A 18 17.33 -0.41 -6.55
CA ALA A 18 17.58 0.85 -7.22
C ALA A 18 18.82 1.55 -6.65
N ILE A 19 18.97 1.58 -5.33
CA ILE A 19 20.16 2.15 -4.66
C ILE A 19 21.42 1.35 -5.02
N GLY A 20 21.36 0.03 -5.02
CA GLY A 20 22.49 -0.82 -5.40
C GLY A 20 22.93 -0.63 -6.85
N ARG A 21 21.98 -0.32 -7.76
CA ARG A 21 22.27 -0.13 -9.18
C ARG A 21 22.73 1.29 -9.53
N PHE A 22 22.16 2.30 -8.92
CA PHE A 22 22.35 3.70 -9.31
C PHE A 22 23.13 4.53 -8.28
N GLY A 23 23.43 3.95 -7.10
CA GLY A 23 24.03 4.66 -5.98
C GLY A 23 23.01 5.45 -5.17
N PRO A 24 23.47 6.30 -4.23
CA PRO A 24 22.62 7.08 -3.32
C PRO A 24 22.01 8.31 -3.99
N VAL A 25 21.30 8.11 -5.10
CA VAL A 25 20.70 9.19 -5.91
C VAL A 25 19.19 9.25 -5.81
N LEU A 26 18.58 8.31 -5.07
CA LEU A 26 17.14 8.23 -4.93
C LEU A 26 16.64 9.23 -3.88
N THR A 27 15.67 10.04 -4.25
CA THR A 27 14.92 10.92 -3.35
C THR A 27 13.44 10.56 -3.47
N GLU A 28 12.83 10.17 -2.37
CA GLU A 28 11.40 9.90 -2.30
C GLU A 28 10.66 11.14 -1.77
N TYR A 29 9.45 11.36 -2.28
CA TYR A 29 8.55 12.35 -1.73
C TYR A 29 7.17 11.75 -1.46
N TRP A 30 6.53 12.25 -0.41
CA TRP A 30 5.14 12.00 -0.10
C TRP A 30 4.36 13.31 -0.13
N GLY A 31 3.15 13.24 -0.70
CA GLY A 31 2.30 14.41 -0.85
C GLY A 31 0.97 14.07 -1.49
N ALA A 32 0.15 15.10 -1.67
CA ALA A 32 -1.16 15.02 -2.30
C ALA A 32 -1.41 16.21 -3.22
N THR A 33 -2.37 16.07 -4.13
CA THR A 33 -2.79 17.16 -5.02
C THR A 33 -3.27 18.39 -4.24
N GLU A 34 -3.81 18.15 -3.05
CA GLU A 34 -4.41 19.14 -2.16
C GLU A 34 -3.39 20.08 -1.51
N GLY A 35 -2.12 19.73 -1.44
CA GLY A 35 -1.12 20.57 -0.77
C GLY A 35 0.31 20.39 -1.29
N GLY A 36 0.48 19.61 -2.37
CA GLY A 36 1.79 19.36 -2.96
C GLY A 36 2.61 18.33 -2.21
N VAL A 37 3.90 18.57 -2.04
CA VAL A 37 4.84 17.68 -1.37
C VAL A 37 4.89 18.02 0.13
N TYR A 38 4.59 17.05 0.98
CA TYR A 38 4.59 17.22 2.42
C TYR A 38 5.87 16.74 3.09
N ALA A 39 6.48 15.68 2.59
CA ALA A 39 7.71 15.13 3.13
C ALA A 39 8.68 14.71 2.03
N LEU A 40 9.97 14.74 2.36
CA LEU A 40 11.07 14.27 1.51
C LEU A 40 11.96 13.31 2.30
N LEU A 41 12.54 12.35 1.55
CA LEU A 41 13.44 11.34 2.08
C LEU A 41 14.59 11.11 1.11
N THR A 42 15.81 11.39 1.54
CA THR A 42 17.02 11.05 0.77
C THR A 42 17.36 9.57 0.92
N THR A 43 18.29 9.09 0.09
CA THR A 43 18.80 7.71 0.20
C THR A 43 19.44 7.44 1.55
N GLU A 44 20.25 8.38 2.06
CA GLU A 44 20.95 8.27 3.34
C GLU A 44 19.96 8.18 4.50
N GLU A 45 18.96 9.04 4.52
CA GLU A 45 17.90 9.02 5.53
C GLU A 45 17.09 7.72 5.46
N TRP A 46 16.78 7.23 4.25
CA TRP A 46 16.07 5.96 4.10
C TRP A 46 16.87 4.76 4.63
N LEU A 47 18.18 4.75 4.45
CA LEU A 47 19.02 3.67 4.99
C LEU A 47 18.98 3.61 6.52
N ALA A 48 18.82 4.77 7.18
CA ALA A 48 18.66 4.89 8.63
C ALA A 48 17.21 4.66 9.10
N HIS A 49 16.19 5.11 8.31
CA HIS A 49 14.77 5.07 8.66
C HIS A 49 13.97 4.30 7.60
N ARG A 50 14.23 3.00 7.49
CA ARG A 50 13.56 2.13 6.51
C ARG A 50 12.05 2.08 6.72
N GLY A 51 11.28 2.23 5.63
CA GLY A 51 9.81 2.27 5.68
C GLY A 51 9.24 3.67 5.85
N SER A 52 10.09 4.69 6.10
CA SER A 52 9.67 6.08 6.12
C SER A 52 9.50 6.64 4.70
N VAL A 53 8.67 7.69 4.60
CA VAL A 53 8.52 8.58 3.42
C VAL A 53 9.20 9.94 3.64
N GLY A 54 9.92 10.11 4.75
CA GLY A 54 10.73 11.27 5.06
C GLY A 54 10.22 12.14 6.19
N ARG A 55 10.91 13.27 6.39
CA ARG A 55 10.51 14.29 7.34
C ARG A 55 9.60 15.33 6.69
N PRO A 56 8.64 15.90 7.46
CA PRO A 56 7.82 17.00 6.98
C PRO A 56 8.66 18.20 6.53
N LEU A 57 8.29 18.79 5.40
CA LEU A 57 8.86 20.03 4.91
C LEU A 57 8.38 21.22 5.77
N GLY A 58 9.17 22.28 5.85
CA GLY A 58 8.89 23.41 6.75
C GLY A 58 7.57 24.16 6.52
N HIS A 59 6.91 23.94 5.37
CA HIS A 59 5.58 24.48 5.08
C HIS A 59 4.43 23.55 5.50
N ALA A 60 4.72 22.28 5.86
CA ALA A 60 3.74 21.27 6.23
C ALA A 60 3.98 20.83 7.68
N ARG A 61 2.97 20.97 8.52
CA ARG A 61 2.96 20.38 9.86
C ARG A 61 2.16 19.07 9.79
N VAL A 62 2.84 17.94 9.97
CA VAL A 62 2.24 16.61 9.94
C VAL A 62 1.93 16.14 11.34
N GLN A 63 0.72 15.63 11.55
CA GLN A 63 0.24 15.07 12.81
C GLN A 63 -0.46 13.73 12.52
N VAL A 64 -0.57 12.89 13.55
CA VAL A 64 -1.32 11.64 13.50
C VAL A 64 -2.43 11.74 14.54
N ASP A 65 -3.68 11.50 14.13
CA ASP A 65 -4.81 11.53 15.04
C ASP A 65 -4.96 10.23 15.85
N ALA A 66 -5.97 10.20 16.72
CA ALA A 66 -6.23 9.04 17.58
C ALA A 66 -6.56 7.76 16.80
N ASP A 67 -7.05 7.88 15.57
CA ASP A 67 -7.38 6.76 14.68
C ASP A 67 -6.19 6.34 13.81
N GLY A 68 -5.03 6.99 13.96
CA GLY A 68 -3.83 6.75 13.17
C GLY A 68 -3.86 7.42 11.80
N GLU A 69 -4.83 8.29 11.51
CA GLU A 69 -4.88 9.04 10.26
C GLU A 69 -3.91 10.21 10.28
N ILE A 70 -3.18 10.37 9.17
CA ILE A 70 -2.26 11.49 9.00
C ILE A 70 -3.04 12.73 8.59
N ILE A 71 -2.81 13.81 9.35
CA ILE A 71 -3.36 15.14 9.12
C ILE A 71 -2.20 16.08 8.77
N VAL A 72 -2.40 16.92 7.76
CA VAL A 72 -1.43 17.94 7.35
C VAL A 72 -2.03 19.31 7.58
N ASP A 73 -1.37 20.13 8.42
CA ASP A 73 -1.65 21.54 8.56
C ASP A 73 -0.66 22.34 7.70
N GLY A 74 -1.16 23.32 6.94
CA GLY A 74 -0.32 24.14 6.08
C GLY A 74 -1.08 24.70 4.87
N PRO A 75 -0.37 25.21 3.88
CA PRO A 75 -0.97 25.66 2.64
C PRO A 75 -1.72 24.51 1.99
N CYS A 76 -3.02 24.61 1.94
CA CYS A 76 -3.90 23.66 1.30
C CYS A 76 -4.48 24.26 0.03
N PHE A 77 -5.07 23.41 -0.79
CA PHE A 77 -5.83 23.83 -1.97
C PHE A 77 -7.04 24.72 -1.59
N LEU A 78 -7.56 25.43 -2.58
CA LEU A 78 -8.69 26.35 -2.38
C LEU A 78 -10.02 25.65 -2.13
N GLY A 79 -10.12 24.35 -2.41
CA GLY A 79 -11.31 23.51 -2.30
C GLY A 79 -11.49 22.61 -3.51
N TYR A 80 -12.43 21.69 -3.43
CA TYR A 80 -12.84 20.85 -4.57
C TYR A 80 -13.84 21.60 -5.44
N LEU A 81 -13.78 21.40 -6.76
CA LEU A 81 -14.73 22.00 -7.68
C LEU A 81 -16.16 21.55 -7.35
N GLY A 82 -17.05 22.51 -7.07
CA GLY A 82 -18.44 22.24 -6.69
C GLY A 82 -18.65 22.07 -5.18
N ASP A 83 -17.61 22.15 -4.36
CA ASP A 83 -17.73 22.14 -2.91
C ASP A 83 -17.79 23.59 -2.36
N ALA A 84 -18.75 23.87 -1.48
CA ALA A 84 -18.93 25.20 -0.90
C ALA A 84 -17.97 25.51 0.25
N GLN A 85 -17.22 24.51 0.76
CA GLN A 85 -16.33 24.67 1.89
C GLN A 85 -14.87 24.52 1.46
N SER A 86 -14.09 25.58 1.63
CA SER A 86 -12.63 25.51 1.59
C SER A 86 -12.12 24.87 2.89
N PRO A 87 -11.19 23.92 2.84
CA PRO A 87 -10.60 23.35 4.05
C PRO A 87 -9.86 24.46 4.81
N ALA A 88 -10.21 24.64 6.08
CA ALA A 88 -9.66 25.67 6.96
C ALA A 88 -8.26 25.31 7.46
N GLY A 89 -7.25 25.31 6.59
CA GLY A 89 -5.84 25.17 6.97
C GLY A 89 -5.37 23.79 7.44
N SER A 90 -6.27 22.79 7.50
CA SER A 90 -5.96 21.41 7.89
C SER A 90 -6.56 20.44 6.90
N TYR A 91 -5.79 19.44 6.47
CA TYR A 91 -6.18 18.45 5.48
C TYR A 91 -6.03 17.03 6.04
N ARG A 92 -7.12 16.27 6.02
CA ARG A 92 -7.13 14.85 6.36
C ARG A 92 -6.75 14.06 5.11
N THR A 93 -5.58 13.42 5.15
CA THR A 93 -5.00 12.80 3.95
C THR A 93 -5.69 11.49 3.54
N GLY A 94 -6.41 10.85 4.45
CA GLY A 94 -6.93 9.50 4.29
C GLY A 94 -5.83 8.42 4.34
N ASP A 95 -4.57 8.80 4.58
CA ASP A 95 -3.48 7.87 4.83
C ASP A 95 -3.40 7.56 6.33
N LEU A 96 -3.18 6.28 6.66
CA LEU A 96 -2.80 5.84 8.00
C LEU A 96 -1.28 5.78 8.10
N GLY A 97 -0.74 6.18 9.24
CA GLY A 97 0.71 6.16 9.43
C GLY A 97 1.15 6.47 10.84
N ALA A 98 2.44 6.70 10.98
CA ALA A 98 3.07 7.05 12.26
C ALA A 98 4.19 8.05 12.03
N ILE A 99 4.60 8.73 13.11
CA ILE A 99 5.79 9.59 13.16
C ILE A 99 6.69 9.00 14.23
N ASP A 100 7.94 8.72 13.88
CA ASP A 100 8.92 8.18 14.84
C ASP A 100 9.51 9.28 15.74
N GLY A 101 10.35 8.86 16.70
CA GLY A 101 10.99 9.77 17.65
C GLY A 101 11.93 10.80 17.01
N ASP A 102 12.39 10.56 15.79
CA ASP A 102 13.24 11.45 15.00
C ASP A 102 12.44 12.33 14.02
N GLY A 103 11.11 12.20 14.01
CA GLY A 103 10.19 12.99 13.19
C GLY A 103 10.00 12.47 11.76
N PHE A 104 10.38 11.22 11.48
CA PHE A 104 10.14 10.61 10.18
C PHE A 104 8.74 10.01 10.09
N VAL A 105 8.05 10.32 9.00
CA VAL A 105 6.69 9.84 8.69
C VAL A 105 6.77 8.48 8.01
N SER A 106 5.94 7.53 8.42
CA SER A 106 5.69 6.27 7.72
C SER A 106 4.22 6.16 7.32
N ILE A 107 3.95 5.56 6.15
CA ILE A 107 2.61 5.34 5.62
C ILE A 107 2.29 3.85 5.70
N ASN A 108 1.22 3.50 6.40
CA ASN A 108 0.81 2.11 6.65
C ASN A 108 -0.35 1.65 5.75
N GLY A 109 -0.97 2.57 5.01
CA GLY A 109 -2.06 2.28 4.07
C GLY A 109 -3.09 3.39 3.98
N ARG A 110 -4.23 3.09 3.33
CA ARG A 110 -5.37 4.01 3.20
C ARG A 110 -6.46 3.67 4.20
N LYS A 111 -6.95 4.64 4.96
CA LYS A 111 -8.01 4.47 5.97
C LYS A 111 -9.25 3.77 5.38
N ARG A 112 -9.68 4.18 4.19
CA ARG A 112 -10.86 3.62 3.50
C ARG A 112 -10.69 2.16 3.05
N ASN A 113 -9.47 1.65 2.96
CA ASN A 113 -9.17 0.31 2.47
C ASN A 113 -8.89 -0.68 3.61
N VAL A 114 -8.67 -0.17 4.84
CA VAL A 114 -8.55 -1.03 6.01
C VAL A 114 -9.85 -1.80 6.19
N PHE A 115 -9.73 -3.10 6.31
CA PHE A 115 -10.86 -3.96 6.61
C PHE A 115 -10.73 -4.58 8.01
N ILE A 116 -11.87 -5.03 8.56
CA ILE A 116 -11.96 -5.64 9.89
C ILE A 116 -12.27 -7.12 9.72
N THR A 117 -11.39 -7.98 10.23
CA THR A 117 -11.61 -9.44 10.22
C THR A 117 -12.76 -9.83 11.15
N ALA A 118 -13.27 -11.07 11.04
CA ALA A 118 -14.30 -11.59 11.93
C ALA A 118 -13.89 -11.57 13.42
N PHE A 119 -12.60 -11.46 13.71
CA PHE A 119 -12.04 -11.37 15.07
C PHE A 119 -11.78 -9.92 15.52
N GLY A 120 -12.31 -8.92 14.80
CA GLY A 120 -12.17 -7.51 15.14
C GLY A 120 -10.76 -6.94 14.94
N ARG A 121 -9.92 -7.56 14.11
CA ARG A 121 -8.56 -7.09 13.81
C ARG A 121 -8.56 -6.22 12.55
N ASN A 122 -7.99 -5.03 12.67
CA ASN A 122 -7.79 -4.13 11.53
C ASN A 122 -6.61 -4.60 10.68
N VAL A 123 -6.82 -4.76 9.38
CA VAL A 123 -5.80 -5.12 8.39
C VAL A 123 -5.71 -4.04 7.33
N SER A 124 -4.53 -3.47 7.14
CA SER A 124 -4.23 -2.63 5.98
C SER A 124 -3.80 -3.54 4.82
N PRO A 125 -4.63 -3.72 3.80
CA PRO A 125 -4.32 -4.65 2.72
C PRO A 125 -3.09 -4.22 1.91
N GLU A 126 -2.86 -2.92 1.73
CA GLU A 126 -1.72 -2.41 0.96
C GLU A 126 -0.38 -2.81 1.58
N TRP A 127 -0.30 -2.85 2.91
CA TRP A 127 0.89 -3.33 3.59
C TRP A 127 1.15 -4.80 3.27
N VAL A 128 0.15 -5.68 3.43
CA VAL A 128 0.27 -7.11 3.14
C VAL A 128 0.59 -7.36 1.67
N GLU A 129 -0.05 -6.61 0.76
CA GLU A 129 0.21 -6.67 -0.69
C GLU A 129 1.63 -6.23 -1.04
N SER A 130 2.14 -5.21 -0.36
CA SER A 130 3.53 -4.76 -0.50
C SER A 130 4.50 -5.87 -0.11
N GLU A 131 4.26 -6.57 1.00
CA GLU A 131 5.10 -7.70 1.41
C GLU A 131 5.01 -8.86 0.41
N LEU A 132 3.80 -9.22 -0.04
CA LEU A 132 3.61 -10.27 -1.04
C LEU A 132 4.34 -9.98 -2.35
N THR A 133 4.27 -8.75 -2.84
CA THR A 133 4.88 -8.36 -4.13
C THR A 133 6.40 -8.24 -4.09
N GLN A 134 7.03 -8.27 -2.92
CA GLN A 134 8.48 -8.42 -2.78
C GLN A 134 8.96 -9.82 -3.19
N HIS A 135 8.09 -10.84 -3.06
CA HIS A 135 8.47 -12.19 -3.44
C HIS A 135 8.63 -12.32 -4.97
N PRO A 136 9.72 -12.98 -5.47
CA PRO A 136 10.05 -13.05 -6.90
C PRO A 136 8.97 -13.70 -7.79
N LEU A 137 8.09 -14.52 -7.24
CA LEU A 137 7.00 -15.17 -7.99
C LEU A 137 5.72 -14.33 -8.08
N ILE A 138 5.56 -13.27 -7.29
CA ILE A 138 4.33 -12.48 -7.21
C ILE A 138 4.53 -11.14 -7.90
N ALA A 139 3.75 -10.86 -8.94
CA ALA A 139 3.79 -9.60 -9.67
C ALA A 139 2.84 -8.55 -9.10
N GLN A 140 1.59 -8.97 -8.82
CA GLN A 140 0.56 -8.11 -8.26
C GLN A 140 -0.28 -8.92 -7.27
N ALA A 141 -0.81 -8.25 -6.25
CA ALA A 141 -1.66 -8.88 -5.24
C ALA A 141 -2.77 -7.92 -4.82
N VAL A 142 -3.94 -8.47 -4.50
CA VAL A 142 -5.04 -7.78 -3.82
C VAL A 142 -5.51 -8.67 -2.68
N VAL A 143 -5.44 -8.17 -1.45
CA VAL A 143 -5.78 -8.90 -0.23
C VAL A 143 -7.19 -8.53 0.24
N GLN A 144 -7.94 -9.53 0.67
CA GLN A 144 -9.29 -9.40 1.21
C GLN A 144 -9.48 -10.30 2.45
N GLY A 145 -10.29 -9.84 3.41
CA GLY A 145 -10.63 -10.58 4.62
C GLY A 145 -11.73 -9.89 5.45
N GLU A 146 -12.48 -8.94 4.83
CA GLU A 146 -13.57 -8.23 5.52
C GLU A 146 -14.59 -9.19 6.10
N ALA A 147 -14.81 -9.10 7.42
CA ALA A 147 -15.70 -9.96 8.19
C ALA A 147 -15.42 -11.47 8.04
N ARG A 148 -14.21 -11.87 7.61
CA ARG A 148 -13.82 -13.28 7.44
C ARG A 148 -12.85 -13.73 8.54
N ALA A 149 -12.84 -15.05 8.79
CA ALA A 149 -11.97 -15.66 9.81
C ALA A 149 -10.48 -15.67 9.39
N TRP A 150 -10.19 -15.52 8.11
CA TRP A 150 -8.84 -15.48 7.53
C TRP A 150 -8.82 -14.65 6.23
N ASN A 151 -7.63 -14.19 5.85
CA ASN A 151 -7.47 -13.38 4.66
C ASN A 151 -7.14 -14.25 3.46
N CYS A 152 -7.65 -13.88 2.28
CA CYS A 152 -7.25 -14.41 0.99
C CYS A 152 -6.62 -13.32 0.13
N ALA A 153 -5.95 -13.73 -0.97
CA ALA A 153 -5.40 -12.82 -1.95
C ALA A 153 -5.73 -13.23 -3.37
N VAL A 154 -6.00 -12.27 -4.24
CA VAL A 154 -5.95 -12.45 -5.70
C VAL A 154 -4.53 -12.17 -6.15
N ILE A 155 -3.85 -13.15 -6.76
CA ILE A 155 -2.43 -13.12 -7.09
C ILE A 155 -2.23 -13.17 -8.60
N VAL A 156 -1.48 -12.20 -9.13
CA VAL A 156 -0.91 -12.25 -10.48
C VAL A 156 0.52 -12.79 -10.36
N PRO A 157 0.84 -13.95 -10.93
CA PRO A 157 2.19 -14.47 -10.91
C PRO A 157 3.12 -13.68 -11.87
N ARG A 158 4.42 -13.57 -11.55
CA ARG A 158 5.42 -13.00 -12.47
C ARG A 158 5.69 -13.88 -13.67
N ARG A 159 5.50 -15.19 -13.50
CA ARG A 159 5.72 -16.20 -14.53
C ARG A 159 4.41 -16.93 -14.79
N ALA A 160 4.06 -17.06 -16.06
CA ALA A 160 2.82 -17.71 -16.46
C ALA A 160 2.77 -19.21 -16.08
N ASP A 161 3.93 -19.86 -15.96
CA ASP A 161 4.10 -21.28 -15.62
C ASP A 161 4.16 -21.55 -14.11
N ALA A 162 4.09 -20.53 -13.24
CA ALA A 162 4.08 -20.74 -11.80
C ALA A 162 2.83 -21.55 -11.39
N SER A 163 3.03 -22.69 -10.72
CA SER A 163 1.93 -23.54 -10.24
C SER A 163 1.24 -22.92 -9.00
N ALA A 164 0.00 -23.39 -8.73
CA ALA A 164 -0.72 -22.98 -7.51
C ALA A 164 0.07 -23.35 -6.25
N THR A 165 0.73 -24.51 -6.23
CA THR A 165 1.58 -24.94 -5.10
C THR A 165 2.78 -24.03 -4.90
N GLN A 166 3.43 -23.57 -5.97
CA GLN A 166 4.54 -22.63 -5.89
C GLN A 166 4.10 -21.26 -5.38
N LEU A 167 2.93 -20.78 -5.82
CA LEU A 167 2.37 -19.53 -5.33
C LEU A 167 1.98 -19.63 -3.86
N GLN A 168 1.39 -20.76 -3.42
CA GLN A 168 1.07 -20.97 -2.01
C GLN A 168 2.35 -20.99 -1.14
N ALA A 169 3.39 -21.69 -1.58
CA ALA A 169 4.67 -21.71 -0.88
C ALA A 169 5.30 -20.32 -0.76
N ALA A 170 5.18 -19.49 -1.81
CA ALA A 170 5.62 -18.11 -1.78
C ALA A 170 4.84 -17.27 -0.76
N ILE A 171 3.52 -17.43 -0.71
CA ILE A 171 2.67 -16.76 0.29
C ILE A 171 3.04 -17.22 1.70
N ASP A 172 3.24 -18.51 1.92
CA ASP A 172 3.63 -19.07 3.22
C ASP A 172 5.00 -18.56 3.68
N GLU A 173 5.91 -18.33 2.74
CA GLU A 173 7.20 -17.68 3.02
C GLU A 173 7.03 -16.25 3.52
N VAL A 174 6.23 -15.44 2.84
CA VAL A 174 5.93 -14.05 3.25
C VAL A 174 5.19 -14.03 4.58
N ASN A 175 4.25 -14.95 4.80
CA ASN A 175 3.48 -15.07 6.03
C ASN A 175 4.34 -15.27 7.29
N ARG A 176 5.57 -15.79 7.16
CA ARG A 176 6.49 -15.92 8.31
C ARG A 176 6.88 -14.58 8.92
N GLY A 177 6.89 -13.52 8.11
CA GLY A 177 7.16 -12.15 8.55
C GLY A 177 5.92 -11.37 9.00
N LEU A 178 4.71 -11.92 8.77
CA LEU A 178 3.46 -11.24 9.09
C LEU A 178 2.86 -11.73 10.41
N PRO A 179 2.25 -10.84 11.20
CA PRO A 179 1.45 -11.25 12.35
C PRO A 179 0.26 -12.11 11.89
N ASP A 180 -0.25 -12.94 12.77
CA ASP A 180 -1.26 -13.95 12.49
C ASP A 180 -2.52 -13.39 11.80
N TYR A 181 -3.02 -12.26 12.28
CA TYR A 181 -4.23 -11.61 11.73
C TYR A 181 -4.06 -11.02 10.32
N ALA A 182 -2.83 -10.79 9.88
CA ALA A 182 -2.51 -10.23 8.57
C ALA A 182 -2.10 -11.30 7.54
N ARG A 183 -1.90 -12.55 7.97
CA ARG A 183 -1.51 -13.65 7.09
C ARG A 183 -2.56 -13.97 6.05
N VAL A 184 -2.10 -14.29 4.84
CA VAL A 184 -2.93 -14.76 3.74
C VAL A 184 -2.96 -16.30 3.75
N THR A 185 -4.12 -16.89 4.00
CA THR A 185 -4.27 -18.35 4.13
C THR A 185 -4.38 -19.04 2.78
N ARG A 186 -5.14 -18.45 1.84
CA ARG A 186 -5.40 -19.02 0.51
C ARG A 186 -5.36 -17.93 -0.54
N HIS A 187 -5.26 -18.33 -1.80
CA HIS A 187 -5.23 -17.40 -2.90
C HIS A 187 -6.08 -17.84 -4.08
N VAL A 188 -6.55 -16.87 -4.83
CA VAL A 188 -7.07 -17.02 -6.20
C VAL A 188 -5.96 -16.60 -7.15
N ARG A 189 -5.66 -17.42 -8.13
CA ARG A 189 -4.79 -17.03 -9.23
C ARG A 189 -5.57 -16.17 -10.21
N ALA A 190 -5.13 -14.94 -10.45
CA ALA A 190 -5.71 -14.09 -11.48
C ALA A 190 -5.52 -14.70 -12.87
N THR A 191 -6.55 -14.63 -13.70
CA THR A 191 -6.53 -15.16 -15.08
C THR A 191 -5.70 -14.30 -16.02
N GLU A 192 -5.52 -13.02 -15.67
CA GLU A 192 -4.76 -12.02 -16.43
C GLU A 192 -4.12 -10.98 -15.50
N PRO A 193 -3.06 -10.28 -15.91
CA PRO A 193 -2.51 -9.17 -15.15
C PRO A 193 -3.50 -8.04 -14.99
N PHE A 194 -3.40 -7.29 -13.86
CA PHE A 194 -4.16 -6.06 -13.68
C PHE A 194 -3.56 -4.98 -14.57
N THR A 195 -4.39 -4.34 -15.38
CA THR A 195 -3.99 -3.32 -16.36
C THR A 195 -5.01 -2.18 -16.42
N PRO A 196 -4.65 -1.00 -16.96
CA PRO A 196 -5.64 0.03 -17.26
C PRO A 196 -6.67 -0.39 -18.31
N ALA A 197 -6.28 -1.25 -19.27
CA ALA A 197 -7.16 -1.71 -20.34
C ALA A 197 -8.33 -2.57 -19.84
N ASN A 198 -8.09 -3.43 -18.82
CA ASN A 198 -9.15 -4.20 -18.18
C ASN A 198 -9.75 -3.50 -16.94
N GLN A 199 -9.43 -2.22 -16.76
CA GLN A 199 -9.92 -1.36 -15.69
C GLN A 199 -9.56 -1.81 -14.25
N MET A 200 -8.65 -2.75 -14.07
CA MET A 200 -8.15 -3.18 -12.76
C MET A 200 -7.04 -2.26 -12.23
N LEU A 201 -6.44 -1.42 -13.10
CA LEU A 201 -5.58 -0.32 -12.70
C LEU A 201 -6.15 1.02 -13.15
N THR A 202 -5.75 2.08 -12.47
CA THR A 202 -5.90 3.45 -12.96
C THR A 202 -4.87 3.73 -14.06
N SER A 203 -5.01 4.84 -14.80
CA SER A 203 -4.04 5.25 -15.84
C SER A 203 -2.62 5.45 -15.33
N ASN A 204 -2.48 5.79 -14.03
CA ASN A 204 -1.18 5.94 -13.34
C ASN A 204 -0.73 4.69 -12.57
N GLY A 205 -1.33 3.51 -12.86
CA GLY A 205 -0.88 2.21 -12.36
C GLY A 205 -1.34 1.85 -10.94
N ARG A 206 -2.25 2.60 -10.31
CA ARG A 206 -2.80 2.23 -8.99
C ARG A 206 -3.88 1.16 -9.15
N VAL A 207 -3.85 0.15 -8.28
CA VAL A 207 -4.85 -0.93 -8.26
C VAL A 207 -6.24 -0.38 -7.92
N ARG A 208 -7.22 -0.73 -8.74
CA ARG A 208 -8.65 -0.51 -8.49
C ARG A 208 -9.21 -1.72 -7.77
N ARG A 209 -8.99 -1.75 -6.46
CA ARG A 209 -9.34 -2.87 -5.56
C ARG A 209 -10.72 -3.43 -5.79
N GLU A 210 -11.73 -2.57 -5.80
CA GLU A 210 -13.14 -2.97 -6.01
C GLU A 210 -13.34 -3.70 -7.34
N ALA A 211 -12.70 -3.23 -8.42
CA ALA A 211 -12.80 -3.88 -9.73
C ALA A 211 -12.14 -5.26 -9.73
N VAL A 212 -10.98 -5.42 -9.09
CA VAL A 212 -10.30 -6.72 -8.96
C VAL A 212 -11.16 -7.69 -8.14
N LEU A 213 -11.66 -7.26 -6.98
CA LEU A 213 -12.47 -8.10 -6.10
C LEU A 213 -13.80 -8.50 -6.76
N ALA A 214 -14.47 -7.58 -7.45
CA ALA A 214 -15.69 -7.87 -8.19
C ALA A 214 -15.44 -8.89 -9.32
N ARG A 215 -14.34 -8.77 -10.05
CA ARG A 215 -13.96 -9.69 -11.13
C ARG A 215 -13.73 -11.11 -10.64
N HIS A 216 -13.21 -11.28 -9.43
CA HIS A 216 -12.85 -12.57 -8.83
C HIS A 216 -13.80 -12.99 -7.70
N ALA A 217 -14.97 -12.37 -7.57
CA ALA A 217 -15.88 -12.61 -6.46
C ALA A 217 -16.28 -14.08 -6.30
N ALA A 218 -16.63 -14.76 -7.37
CA ALA A 218 -17.02 -16.17 -7.34
C ALA A 218 -15.88 -17.08 -6.85
N ASP A 219 -14.66 -16.84 -7.35
CA ASP A 219 -13.48 -17.62 -6.94
C ASP A 219 -13.14 -17.38 -5.47
N ILE A 220 -13.23 -16.14 -5.01
CA ILE A 220 -13.00 -15.75 -3.61
C ILE A 220 -14.02 -16.43 -2.69
N GLU A 221 -15.32 -16.38 -3.02
CA GLU A 221 -16.36 -17.07 -2.22
C GLU A 221 -16.16 -18.59 -2.19
N SER A 222 -15.73 -19.18 -3.29
CA SER A 222 -15.39 -20.61 -3.36
C SER A 222 -14.29 -21.01 -2.37
N LEU A 223 -13.28 -20.15 -2.13
CA LEU A 223 -12.23 -20.42 -1.15
C LEU A 223 -12.82 -20.54 0.27
N TYR A 224 -13.75 -19.65 0.63
CA TYR A 224 -14.39 -19.67 1.96
C TYR A 224 -15.39 -20.80 2.14
N ALA A 225 -16.10 -21.20 1.08
CA ALA A 225 -17.07 -22.31 1.13
C ALA A 225 -16.42 -23.68 1.39
N THR A 226 -15.16 -23.87 0.98
CA THR A 226 -14.43 -25.17 1.10
C THR A 226 -13.87 -25.41 2.52
N THR A 227 -14.19 -24.56 3.50
CA THR A 227 -13.63 -24.61 4.87
C THR A 227 -14.65 -25.04 5.94
N GLN A 228 -15.73 -25.73 5.56
CA GLN A 228 -16.67 -26.37 6.50
C GLN A 228 -16.27 -27.83 6.78
#